data_dc4f2df682c5df353b1fed9f0d138390
#
_entry.id   dc4f2df682c5df353b1fed9f0d138390
#
_cell.length_a   1.000
_cell.length_b   1.000
_cell.length_c   1.000
_cell.angle_alpha   90.00
_cell.angle_beta   90.00
_cell.angle_gamma   90.00
#
_symmetry.space_group_name_H-M   'P 1'
#
loop_
_entity.id
_entity.type
_entity.pdbx_description
1 polymer ?
#
loop_
_entity_poly.entity_id
_entity_poly.type
_entity_poly.pdbx_seq_one_letter_code
_entity_poly.pdbx_strand_id
1 'polypeptide(L)'
;MKNPKRFEIWLVNWNPGRGSEQEGLRPSLVIQTDAGNMNPDYPNTIVLGISTKGREIPFHIKIEPSINNGLKSVSFVKCEQILTISKERLVEKIGSLDPQYAEKVETAIKLVLGLESER
;
A
#
# COMPACT_ATOMS: atom_id res chain seq x y z
N MET A 1 18.56 3.88 7.19
CA MET A 1 17.55 3.29 6.31
C MET A 1 16.29 3.03 7.12
N LYS A 2 15.14 3.32 6.55
CA LYS A 2 13.86 3.09 7.23
C LYS A 2 13.46 1.63 7.14
N ASN A 3 12.88 1.12 8.22
CA ASN A 3 12.45 -0.26 8.32
C ASN A 3 10.92 -0.32 8.39
N PRO A 4 10.24 -0.38 7.25
CA PRO A 4 8.79 -0.49 7.27
C PRO A 4 8.36 -1.85 7.78
N LYS A 5 7.11 -1.94 8.24
CA LYS A 5 6.50 -3.22 8.60
C LYS A 5 5.28 -3.44 7.73
N ARG A 6 4.97 -4.71 7.52
CA ARG A 6 3.82 -5.09 6.71
C ARG A 6 2.55 -4.46 7.27
N PHE A 7 1.74 -3.92 6.39
CA PHE A 7 0.48 -3.22 6.68
C PHE A 7 0.64 -1.84 7.33
N GLU A 8 1.86 -1.32 7.43
CA GLU A 8 2.01 0.10 7.74
C GLU A 8 1.66 0.95 6.54
N ILE A 9 1.15 2.15 6.82
CA ILE A 9 0.86 3.14 5.78
C ILE A 9 1.92 4.23 5.88
N TRP A 10 2.60 4.47 4.77
CA TRP A 10 3.69 5.44 4.69
C TRP A 10 3.42 6.45 3.59
N LEU A 11 3.83 7.69 3.80
CA LEU A 11 3.98 8.63 2.71
C LEU A 11 5.21 8.23 1.89
N VAL A 12 5.01 8.11 0.60
CA VAL A 12 6.04 7.67 -0.33
C VAL A 12 6.28 8.79 -1.33
N ASN A 13 7.54 9.04 -1.66
CA ASN A 13 7.90 9.99 -2.70
C ASN A 13 7.85 9.30 -4.06
N TRP A 14 6.85 9.63 -4.84
CA TRP A 14 6.62 9.04 -6.16
C TRP A 14 7.27 9.81 -7.30
N ASN A 15 7.99 10.90 -6.99
CA ASN A 15 8.64 11.69 -8.01
C ASN A 15 9.90 10.99 -8.53
N PRO A 16 10.16 11.05 -9.85
CA PRO A 16 9.27 11.58 -10.87
C PRO A 16 8.21 10.56 -11.28
N GLY A 17 6.96 11.02 -11.46
CA GLY A 17 5.91 10.19 -12.02
C GLY A 17 6.07 10.05 -13.52
N ARG A 18 5.45 9.02 -14.10
CA ARG A 18 5.47 8.78 -15.55
C ARG A 18 4.12 8.28 -16.02
N GLY A 19 3.56 8.93 -17.02
CA GLY A 19 2.28 8.54 -17.57
C GLY A 19 1.17 8.60 -16.53
N SER A 20 0.53 7.49 -16.24
CA SER A 20 -0.53 7.39 -15.26
C SER A 20 -0.03 7.13 -13.84
N GLU A 21 1.28 7.06 -13.63
CA GLU A 21 1.84 6.83 -12.30
C GLU A 21 1.60 8.04 -11.39
N GLN A 22 1.53 7.78 -10.10
CA GLN A 22 1.36 8.83 -9.12
C GLN A 22 2.61 9.72 -9.04
N GLU A 23 2.42 10.96 -8.64
CA GLU A 23 3.49 11.91 -8.41
C GLU A 23 3.37 12.52 -7.03
N GLY A 24 4.49 13.04 -6.51
CA GLY A 24 4.53 13.71 -5.24
C GLY A 24 4.49 12.75 -4.05
N LEU A 25 4.12 13.29 -2.90
CA LEU A 25 3.98 12.50 -1.68
C LEU A 25 2.58 11.92 -1.63
N ARG A 26 2.50 10.60 -1.62
CA ARG A 26 1.22 9.88 -1.58
C ARG A 26 1.28 8.77 -0.56
N PRO A 27 0.18 8.48 0.14
CA PRO A 27 0.13 7.33 1.04
C PRO A 27 0.18 6.03 0.26
N SER A 28 0.81 5.03 0.85
CA SER A 28 0.92 3.70 0.27
C SER A 28 0.91 2.67 1.40
N LEU A 29 0.38 1.51 1.11
CA LEU A 29 0.29 0.41 2.07
C LEU A 29 1.43 -0.57 1.83
N VAL A 30 2.26 -0.78 2.84
CA VAL A 30 3.35 -1.77 2.77
C VAL A 30 2.75 -3.17 2.85
N ILE A 31 3.05 -4.01 1.88
CA ILE A 31 2.55 -5.39 1.85
C ILE A 31 3.65 -6.44 1.86
N GLN A 32 4.90 -6.04 1.67
CA GLN A 32 6.01 -6.99 1.70
C GLN A 32 6.14 -7.62 3.08
N THR A 33 6.53 -8.89 3.10
CA THR A 33 6.79 -9.60 4.35
C THR A 33 7.86 -8.91 5.19
N ASP A 34 7.71 -8.97 6.50
CA ASP A 34 8.66 -8.34 7.41
C ASP A 34 10.07 -8.91 7.31
N ALA A 35 10.21 -10.16 6.90
CA ALA A 35 11.53 -10.72 6.67
C ALA A 35 12.32 -9.90 5.64
N GLY A 36 11.67 -9.49 4.55
CA GLY A 36 12.31 -8.61 3.57
C GLY A 36 12.44 -7.17 4.06
N ASN A 37 11.40 -6.68 4.75
CA ASN A 37 11.40 -5.30 5.24
C ASN A 37 12.53 -5.03 6.24
N MET A 38 12.84 -5.99 7.08
CA MET A 38 13.82 -5.82 8.14
C MET A 38 15.23 -6.23 7.73
N ASN A 39 15.41 -6.78 6.54
CA ASN A 39 16.72 -7.19 6.05
C ASN A 39 17.48 -5.95 5.56
N PRO A 40 18.59 -5.55 6.23
CA PRO A 40 19.31 -4.35 5.84
C PRO A 40 20.01 -4.49 4.48
N ASP A 41 20.21 -5.71 4.01
CA ASP A 41 20.83 -5.94 2.70
C ASP A 41 19.81 -5.92 1.56
N TYR A 42 18.52 -5.86 1.87
CA TYR A 42 17.49 -5.77 0.84
C TYR A 42 16.93 -4.35 0.82
N PRO A 43 17.26 -3.56 -0.21
CA PRO A 43 16.94 -2.13 -0.20
C PRO A 43 15.50 -1.79 -0.58
N ASN A 44 14.70 -2.76 -0.97
CA ASN A 44 13.37 -2.50 -1.53
C ASN A 44 12.25 -3.01 -0.62
N THR A 45 11.05 -2.45 -0.83
CA THR A 45 9.83 -2.99 -0.25
C THR A 45 8.73 -2.98 -1.31
N ILE A 46 7.62 -3.65 -1.03
CA ILE A 46 6.49 -3.74 -1.95
C ILE A 46 5.31 -3.02 -1.33
N VAL A 47 4.68 -2.15 -2.09
CA VAL A 47 3.56 -1.34 -1.61
C VAL A 47 2.38 -1.40 -2.58
N LEU A 48 1.20 -1.06 -2.05
CA LEU A 48 0.00 -0.80 -2.85
C LEU A 48 -0.29 0.70 -2.79
N GLY A 49 -0.75 1.25 -3.91
CA GLY A 49 -1.16 2.65 -3.96
C GLY A 49 -2.42 2.89 -3.15
N ILE A 50 -2.50 4.03 -2.48
CA ILE A 50 -3.69 4.50 -1.79
C ILE A 50 -4.09 5.84 -2.41
N SER A 51 -5.37 6.00 -2.74
CA SER A 51 -5.87 7.22 -3.38
C SER A 51 -7.27 7.52 -2.88
N THR A 52 -7.63 8.82 -2.85
CA THR A 52 -9.02 9.20 -2.58
C THR A 52 -9.93 8.92 -3.77
N LYS A 53 -9.36 8.61 -4.94
CA LYS A 53 -10.11 8.26 -6.13
C LYS A 53 -10.05 6.77 -6.35
N GLY A 54 -11.19 6.10 -6.32
CA GLY A 54 -11.27 4.67 -6.53
C GLY A 54 -12.60 4.29 -7.13
N ARG A 55 -12.80 3.00 -7.32
CA ARG A 55 -14.02 2.44 -7.90
C ARG A 55 -14.58 1.37 -6.99
N GLU A 56 -15.86 1.08 -7.14
CA GLU A 56 -16.46 -0.03 -6.43
C GLU A 56 -16.22 -1.33 -7.21
N ILE A 57 -15.01 -1.81 -7.15
CA ILE A 57 -14.60 -3.07 -7.79
C ILE A 57 -13.86 -3.92 -6.74
N PRO A 58 -13.77 -5.25 -6.96
CA PRO A 58 -13.24 -6.16 -5.93
C PRO A 58 -11.84 -5.84 -5.43
N PHE A 59 -10.97 -5.20 -6.23
CA PHE A 59 -9.60 -4.93 -5.79
C PHE A 59 -9.35 -3.48 -5.41
N HIS A 60 -10.39 -2.66 -5.27
CA HIS A 60 -10.28 -1.34 -4.62
C HIS A 60 -10.96 -1.44 -3.26
N ILE A 61 -10.17 -1.43 -2.20
CA ILE A 61 -10.70 -1.59 -0.85
C ILE A 61 -10.90 -0.22 -0.22
N LYS A 62 -12.15 0.14 0.02
CA LYS A 62 -12.50 1.42 0.62
C LYS A 62 -12.14 1.42 2.10
N ILE A 63 -11.44 2.45 2.55
CA ILE A 63 -10.99 2.60 3.93
C ILE A 63 -11.49 3.93 4.47
N GLU A 64 -12.15 3.87 5.64
CA GLU A 64 -12.56 5.08 6.36
C GLU A 64 -11.37 5.62 7.15
N PRO A 65 -11.24 6.96 7.27
CA PRO A 65 -10.18 7.53 8.09
C PRO A 65 -10.30 7.07 9.54
N SER A 66 -9.16 6.83 10.18
CA SER A 66 -9.12 6.49 11.59
C SER A 66 -7.84 7.04 12.21
N ILE A 67 -7.82 7.14 13.52
CA ILE A 67 -6.59 7.53 14.23
C ILE A 67 -5.49 6.52 13.91
N ASN A 68 -5.85 5.24 13.81
CA ASN A 68 -4.88 4.18 13.57
C ASN A 68 -4.23 4.27 12.18
N ASN A 69 -4.99 4.58 11.14
CA ASN A 69 -4.45 4.60 9.78
C ASN A 69 -3.88 5.95 9.35
N GLY A 70 -4.19 7.01 10.07
CA GLY A 70 -3.64 8.34 9.79
C GLY A 70 -4.13 8.98 8.49
N LEU A 71 -5.10 8.40 7.81
CA LEU A 71 -5.67 8.99 6.61
C LEU A 71 -6.62 10.12 6.98
N LYS A 72 -6.69 11.16 6.13
CA LYS A 72 -7.54 12.32 6.39
C LYS A 72 -8.89 12.24 5.71
N SER A 73 -9.02 11.41 4.70
CA SER A 73 -10.24 11.27 3.91
C SER A 73 -10.48 9.82 3.59
N VAL A 74 -11.73 9.50 3.26
CA VAL A 74 -12.05 8.17 2.72
C VAL A 74 -11.12 7.90 1.53
N SER A 75 -10.49 6.75 1.55
CA SER A 75 -9.49 6.38 0.56
C SER A 75 -9.73 4.96 0.07
N PHE A 76 -9.05 4.61 -1.01
CA PHE A 76 -9.11 3.26 -1.57
C PHE A 76 -7.70 2.70 -1.64
N VAL A 77 -7.51 1.49 -1.10
CA VAL A 77 -6.30 0.73 -1.36
C VAL A 77 -6.48 0.07 -2.71
N LYS A 78 -5.62 0.41 -3.65
CA LYS A 78 -5.70 -0.09 -5.02
C LYS A 78 -4.82 -1.32 -5.15
N CYS A 79 -5.42 -2.48 -4.96
CA CYS A 79 -4.66 -3.74 -4.87
C CYS A 79 -4.07 -4.20 -6.19
N GLU A 80 -4.46 -3.59 -7.31
CA GLU A 80 -3.82 -3.85 -8.59
C GLU A 80 -2.59 -2.97 -8.82
N GLN A 81 -2.40 -1.92 -8.02
CA GLN A 81 -1.22 -1.07 -8.10
C GLN A 81 -0.15 -1.60 -7.15
N ILE A 82 0.49 -2.67 -7.56
CA ILE A 82 1.53 -3.35 -6.78
C ILE A 82 2.88 -2.88 -7.30
N LEU A 83 3.66 -2.24 -6.44
CA LEU A 83 4.91 -1.61 -6.85
C LEU A 83 6.03 -1.97 -5.90
N THR A 84 7.17 -2.32 -6.47
CA THR A 84 8.41 -2.47 -5.71
C THR A 84 9.14 -1.14 -5.74
N ILE A 85 9.46 -0.61 -4.58
CA ILE A 85 10.13 0.68 -4.47
C ILE A 85 11.36 0.55 -3.58
N SER A 86 12.31 1.48 -3.76
CA SER A 86 13.41 1.62 -2.83
C SER A 86 12.87 2.09 -1.48
N LYS A 87 13.38 1.51 -0.39
CA LYS A 87 13.03 1.96 0.96
C LYS A 87 13.36 3.45 1.16
N GLU A 88 14.29 4.00 0.38
CA GLU A 88 14.61 5.42 0.45
C GLU A 88 13.47 6.32 0.02
N ARG A 89 12.50 5.80 -0.72
CA ARG A 89 11.32 6.57 -1.11
C ARG A 89 10.31 6.72 0.02
N LEU A 90 10.45 5.96 1.10
CA LEU A 90 9.60 6.08 2.29
C LEU A 90 9.96 7.36 3.03
N VAL A 91 9.00 8.25 3.23
CA VAL A 91 9.23 9.54 3.86
C VAL A 91 8.81 9.53 5.31
N GLU A 92 7.58 9.14 5.59
CA GLU A 92 7.03 9.20 6.93
C GLU A 92 5.95 8.13 7.10
N LYS A 93 6.01 7.40 8.21
CA LYS A 93 4.92 6.51 8.58
C LYS A 93 3.76 7.35 9.13
N ILE A 94 2.56 7.18 8.55
CA ILE A 94 1.38 7.92 9.02
C ILE A 94 0.42 7.05 9.81
N GLY A 95 0.53 5.73 9.73
CA GLY A 95 -0.35 4.84 10.47
C GLY A 95 -0.19 3.40 10.02
N SER A 96 -1.22 2.62 10.32
CA SER A 96 -1.28 1.21 9.96
C SER A 96 -2.68 0.87 9.49
N LEU A 97 -2.80 -0.15 8.64
CA LEU A 97 -4.09 -0.61 8.17
C LEU A 97 -4.90 -1.14 9.36
N ASP A 98 -6.16 -0.68 9.47
CA ASP A 98 -7.03 -1.20 10.52
C ASP A 98 -7.27 -2.70 10.29
N PRO A 99 -7.25 -3.51 11.36
CA PRO A 99 -7.34 -4.97 11.23
C PRO A 99 -8.56 -5.46 10.45
N GLN A 100 -9.66 -4.72 10.49
CA GLN A 100 -10.89 -5.09 9.80
C GLN A 100 -10.74 -5.13 8.28
N TYR A 101 -9.73 -4.47 7.72
CA TYR A 101 -9.51 -4.45 6.27
C TYR A 101 -8.46 -5.46 5.80
N ALA A 102 -7.71 -6.06 6.71
CA ALA A 102 -6.56 -6.89 6.35
C ALA A 102 -6.94 -8.05 5.43
N GLU A 103 -7.98 -8.80 5.81
CA GLU A 103 -8.40 -9.96 5.02
C GLU A 103 -8.89 -9.55 3.63
N LYS A 104 -9.62 -8.43 3.56
CA LYS A 104 -10.13 -7.92 2.28
C LYS A 104 -8.98 -7.58 1.34
N VAL A 105 -7.94 -6.93 1.87
CA VAL A 105 -6.76 -6.57 1.08
C VAL A 105 -6.05 -7.83 0.59
N GLU A 106 -5.84 -8.81 1.46
CA GLU A 106 -5.18 -10.05 1.09
C GLU A 106 -5.97 -10.82 0.03
N THR A 107 -7.27 -10.90 0.18
CA THR A 107 -8.13 -11.54 -0.81
C THR A 107 -8.06 -10.82 -2.15
N ALA A 108 -8.08 -9.49 -2.12
CA ALA A 108 -8.00 -8.70 -3.35
C ALA A 108 -6.66 -8.87 -4.07
N ILE A 109 -5.56 -8.97 -3.32
CA ILE A 109 -4.24 -9.23 -3.90
C ILE A 109 -4.22 -10.59 -4.60
N LYS A 110 -4.74 -11.62 -3.94
CA LYS A 110 -4.80 -12.96 -4.53
C LYS A 110 -5.65 -12.96 -5.80
N LEU A 111 -6.76 -12.26 -5.76
CA LEU A 111 -7.67 -12.17 -6.90
C LEU A 111 -6.98 -11.51 -8.09
N VAL A 112 -6.37 -10.34 -7.88
CA VAL A 112 -5.78 -9.57 -8.97
C VAL A 112 -4.57 -10.27 -9.56
N LEU A 113 -3.86 -11.06 -8.78
CA LEU A 113 -2.69 -11.82 -9.25
C LEU A 113 -3.07 -13.21 -9.80
N GLY A 114 -4.35 -13.57 -9.74
CA GLY A 114 -4.78 -14.86 -10.23
C GLY A 114 -4.34 -16.03 -9.36
N LEU A 115 -4.07 -15.79 -8.09
CA LEU A 115 -3.64 -16.83 -7.17
C LEU A 115 -4.81 -17.62 -6.60
N GLU A 116 -6.02 -17.12 -6.74
CA GLU A 116 -7.24 -17.80 -6.34
C GLU A 116 -8.24 -17.79 -7.48
N SER A 117 -8.97 -18.89 -7.58
CA SER A 117 -9.99 -19.03 -8.62
C SER A 117 -11.22 -18.21 -8.26
N GLU A 118 -11.77 -17.48 -9.25
CA GLU A 118 -12.98 -16.69 -9.07
C GLU A 118 -14.16 -17.57 -9.34
N ARG A 119 -14.48 -18.46 -9.40
CA ARG A 119 -15.66 -19.23 -9.80
C ARG A 119 -17.01 -18.66 -9.40
#